data_6422a50541f66296e3ab5a9f306b005f
#
_entry.id   6422a50541f66296e3ab5a9f306b005f
#
_cell.length_a   1.000
_cell.length_b   1.000
_cell.length_c   1.000
_cell.angle_alpha   90.00
_cell.angle_beta   90.00
_cell.angle_gamma   90.00
#
_symmetry.space_group_name_H-M   'P 1'
#
loop_
_entity.id
_entity.type
_entity.pdbx_description
1 polymer ?
#
loop_
_entity_poly.entity_id
_entity_poly.type
_entity_poly.pdbx_seq_one_letter_code
_entity_poly.pdbx_strand_id
1 'polypeptide(L)'
;MMNKISSRLGLTRLIFQPYKYEELEEIVTLRLEELNVFDMDAIVFAARKVAAVSGDARRALEICRRATELAEKESKKDVSNQKKNTTLVNIVHVDTAIKQMFSSAKITLLKQASLMEQYFMKSVLNLFQKSGIEETTLNKIFEEHTTICNFNSIKSLNRTQFLNVCCSLASSKLILLEPSKNIYLQRVRCNMNTDDIDYGINTSNNNNRKEE
;
A
#
# COMPACT_ATOMS: atom_id res chain seq x y z
N MET A 1 18.36 -2.59 18.66
CA MET A 1 19.44 -1.66 18.25
C MET A 1 18.93 -0.23 17.97
N MET A 2 17.74 -0.05 17.39
CA MET A 2 17.21 1.29 17.03
C MET A 2 16.95 2.24 18.22
N ASN A 3 16.52 1.75 19.38
CA ASN A 3 16.26 2.62 20.54
C ASN A 3 17.51 3.37 21.05
N LYS A 4 18.70 2.80 20.92
CA LYS A 4 19.95 3.46 21.29
C LYS A 4 20.37 4.57 20.33
N ILE A 5 20.02 4.43 19.06
CA ILE A 5 20.29 5.45 18.03
C ILE A 5 19.30 6.60 18.15
N SER A 6 18.02 6.29 18.36
CA SER A 6 16.95 7.28 18.54
C SER A 6 17.18 8.21 19.73
N SER A 7 17.70 7.69 20.85
CA SER A 7 18.03 8.51 22.03
C SER A 7 19.23 9.43 21.85
N ARG A 8 20.12 9.13 20.90
CA ARG A 8 21.31 9.94 20.59
C ARG A 8 21.05 11.02 19.52
N LEU A 9 20.03 10.83 18.67
CA LEU A 9 19.67 11.79 17.62
C LEU A 9 18.85 12.99 18.13
N GLY A 10 18.52 13.04 19.42
CA GLY A 10 17.73 14.10 20.03
C GLY A 10 16.23 13.91 19.90
N LEU A 11 15.48 14.81 20.52
CA LEU A 11 14.01 14.73 20.61
C LEU A 11 13.29 15.38 19.43
N THR A 12 13.98 16.19 18.65
CA THR A 12 13.37 16.92 17.52
C THR A 12 13.26 15.99 16.32
N ARG A 13 12.02 15.65 15.93
CA ARG A 13 11.70 14.85 14.76
C ARG A 13 10.92 15.70 13.79
N LEU A 14 11.42 15.82 12.57
CA LEU A 14 10.69 16.41 11.45
C LEU A 14 10.03 15.30 10.67
N ILE A 15 8.71 15.33 10.60
CA ILE A 15 7.90 14.36 9.85
C ILE A 15 7.50 15.03 8.53
N PHE A 16 7.91 14.44 7.42
CA PHE A 16 7.45 14.85 6.11
C PHE A 16 6.07 14.22 5.86
N GLN A 17 5.11 15.07 5.53
CA GLN A 17 3.76 14.62 5.16
C GLN A 17 3.75 14.06 3.74
N PRO A 18 2.87 13.10 3.42
CA PRO A 18 2.66 12.66 2.05
C PRO A 18 2.15 13.83 1.20
N TYR A 19 2.52 13.83 -0.08
CA TYR A 19 2.08 14.85 -1.02
C TYR A 19 0.57 14.78 -1.28
N LYS A 20 -0.05 15.95 -1.42
CA LYS A 20 -1.43 16.06 -1.90
C LYS A 20 -1.50 15.82 -3.40
N TYR A 21 -2.71 15.63 -3.93
CA TYR A 21 -2.86 15.32 -5.36
C TYR A 21 -2.41 16.48 -6.26
N GLU A 22 -2.63 17.73 -5.85
CA GLU A 22 -2.21 18.92 -6.58
C GLU A 22 -0.68 19.00 -6.70
N GLU A 23 0.01 18.71 -5.59
CA GLU A 23 1.47 18.71 -5.54
C GLU A 23 2.05 17.57 -6.38
N LEU A 24 1.40 16.39 -6.36
CA LEU A 24 1.79 15.24 -7.20
C LEU A 24 1.55 15.52 -8.68
N GLU A 25 0.44 16.16 -9.02
CA GLU A 25 0.12 16.58 -10.40
C GLU A 25 1.21 17.50 -10.93
N GLU A 26 1.60 18.53 -10.15
CA GLU A 26 2.66 19.45 -10.52
C GLU A 26 4.01 18.74 -10.69
N ILE A 27 4.41 17.89 -9.74
CA ILE A 27 5.67 17.14 -9.81
C ILE A 27 5.70 16.23 -11.04
N VAL A 28 4.61 15.50 -11.31
CA VAL A 28 4.53 14.58 -12.45
C VAL A 28 4.53 15.35 -13.76
N THR A 29 3.76 16.44 -13.86
CA THR A 29 3.71 17.30 -15.05
C THR A 29 5.09 17.85 -15.39
N LEU A 30 5.78 18.47 -14.43
CA LEU A 30 7.13 19.00 -14.62
C LEU A 30 8.14 17.93 -15.09
N ARG A 31 7.99 16.71 -14.63
CA ARG A 31 8.89 15.60 -15.01
C ARG A 31 8.58 15.02 -16.38
N LEU A 32 7.34 15.13 -16.85
CA LEU A 32 6.88 14.54 -18.11
C LEU A 32 6.73 15.59 -19.22
N GLU A 33 6.86 16.87 -18.92
CA GLU A 33 6.66 18.00 -19.86
C GLU A 33 7.56 17.88 -21.10
N GLU A 34 8.80 17.44 -20.92
CA GLU A 34 9.75 17.24 -22.03
C GLU A 34 9.34 16.11 -23.00
N LEU A 35 8.52 15.17 -22.54
CA LEU A 35 8.17 13.96 -23.31
C LEU A 35 6.97 14.19 -24.23
N ASN A 36 6.06 15.10 -23.91
CA ASN A 36 4.81 15.38 -24.67
C ASN A 36 4.01 14.14 -25.10
N VAL A 37 4.04 13.08 -24.27
CA VAL A 37 3.49 11.75 -24.59
C VAL A 37 2.24 11.44 -23.78
N PHE A 38 1.92 12.26 -22.78
CA PHE A 38 0.82 12.02 -21.85
C PHE A 38 -0.36 12.96 -22.15
N ASP A 39 -1.55 12.38 -22.05
CA ASP A 39 -2.77 13.14 -21.92
C ASP A 39 -2.83 13.76 -20.50
N MET A 40 -3.24 15.03 -20.41
CA MET A 40 -3.32 15.76 -19.14
C MET A 40 -4.27 15.04 -18.16
N ASP A 41 -5.38 14.53 -18.64
CA ASP A 41 -6.34 13.76 -17.81
C ASP A 41 -5.72 12.48 -17.24
N ALA A 42 -4.78 11.86 -17.95
CA ALA A 42 -4.07 10.69 -17.50
C ALA A 42 -3.11 11.02 -16.33
N ILE A 43 -2.45 12.18 -16.40
CA ILE A 43 -1.57 12.67 -15.31
C ILE A 43 -2.39 12.97 -14.06
N VAL A 44 -3.48 13.73 -14.19
CA VAL A 44 -4.39 14.05 -13.08
C VAL A 44 -4.95 12.78 -12.43
N PHE A 45 -5.34 11.80 -13.26
CA PHE A 45 -5.86 10.51 -12.77
C PHE A 45 -4.78 9.75 -11.98
N ALA A 46 -3.55 9.68 -12.49
CA ALA A 46 -2.43 9.04 -11.78
C ALA A 46 -2.14 9.72 -10.43
N ALA A 47 -2.05 11.07 -10.42
CA ALA A 47 -1.80 11.85 -9.22
C ALA A 47 -2.88 11.63 -8.15
N ARG A 48 -4.16 11.69 -8.52
CA ARG A 48 -5.29 11.43 -7.60
C ARG A 48 -5.29 10.02 -7.02
N LYS A 49 -5.00 9.01 -7.85
CA LYS A 49 -4.93 7.62 -7.40
C LYS A 49 -3.78 7.38 -6.43
N VAL A 50 -2.62 7.95 -6.69
CA VAL A 50 -1.45 7.81 -5.81
C VAL A 50 -1.64 8.61 -4.52
N ALA A 51 -2.17 9.82 -4.58
CA ALA A 51 -2.49 10.60 -3.39
C ALA A 51 -3.46 9.88 -2.44
N ALA A 52 -4.44 9.18 -3.00
CA ALA A 52 -5.42 8.40 -2.21
C ALA A 52 -4.81 7.17 -1.51
N VAL A 53 -3.64 6.69 -1.95
CA VAL A 53 -3.00 5.47 -1.41
C VAL A 53 -1.79 5.82 -0.54
N SER A 54 -0.85 6.60 -1.06
CA SER A 54 0.44 6.81 -0.39
C SER A 54 0.93 8.26 -0.41
N GLY A 55 0.53 9.06 -1.40
CA GLY A 55 1.08 10.38 -1.61
C GLY A 55 2.58 10.39 -1.96
N ASP A 56 3.13 9.29 -2.52
CA ASP A 56 4.54 9.17 -2.90
C ASP A 56 4.74 9.51 -4.39
N ALA A 57 5.52 10.57 -4.65
CA ALA A 57 5.85 11.01 -6.01
C ALA A 57 6.63 9.95 -6.82
N ARG A 58 7.45 9.13 -6.17
CA ARG A 58 8.17 8.04 -6.85
C ARG A 58 7.21 7.02 -7.42
N ARG A 59 6.18 6.67 -6.66
CA ARG A 59 5.12 5.76 -7.10
C ARG A 59 4.32 6.34 -8.27
N ALA A 60 4.03 7.63 -8.25
CA ALA A 60 3.36 8.30 -9.35
C ALA A 60 4.17 8.19 -10.65
N LEU A 61 5.47 8.49 -10.59
CA LEU A 61 6.37 8.40 -11.74
C LEU A 61 6.56 6.94 -12.23
N GLU A 62 6.57 5.96 -11.33
CA GLU A 62 6.66 4.54 -11.69
C GLU A 62 5.40 4.07 -12.42
N ILE A 63 4.21 4.51 -11.99
CA ILE A 63 2.95 4.26 -12.70
C ILE A 63 2.99 4.87 -14.09
N CYS A 64 3.45 6.11 -14.23
CA CYS A 64 3.58 6.78 -15.52
C CYS A 64 4.56 6.02 -16.43
N ARG A 65 5.72 5.59 -15.93
CA ARG A 65 6.66 4.77 -16.68
C ARG A 65 6.01 3.47 -17.17
N ARG A 66 5.29 2.80 -16.30
CA ARG A 66 4.60 1.56 -16.66
C ARG A 66 3.49 1.79 -17.69
N ALA A 67 2.74 2.88 -17.57
CA ALA A 67 1.73 3.27 -18.55
C ALA A 67 2.33 3.52 -19.94
N THR A 68 3.50 4.17 -20.02
CA THR A 68 4.26 4.36 -21.26
C THR A 68 4.67 3.02 -21.88
N GLU A 69 5.21 2.08 -21.07
CA GLU A 69 5.56 0.75 -21.54
C GLU A 69 4.35 -0.02 -22.13
N LEU A 70 3.16 0.18 -21.55
CA LEU A 70 1.92 -0.43 -22.06
C LEU A 70 1.49 0.20 -23.38
N ALA A 71 1.51 1.53 -23.48
CA ALA A 71 1.18 2.26 -24.69
C ALA A 71 2.12 1.90 -25.85
N GLU A 72 3.44 1.78 -25.57
CA GLU A 72 4.40 1.31 -26.58
C GLU A 72 4.16 -0.14 -27.06
N LYS A 73 3.74 -1.02 -26.14
CA LYS A 73 3.40 -2.41 -26.51
C LYS A 73 2.15 -2.48 -27.38
N GLU A 74 1.21 -1.61 -27.13
CA GLU A 74 -0.05 -1.52 -27.91
C GLU A 74 0.25 -0.99 -29.31
N SER A 75 1.03 0.10 -29.43
CA SER A 75 1.43 0.63 -30.74
C SER A 75 2.29 -0.32 -31.57
N LYS A 76 3.08 -1.19 -30.94
CA LYS A 76 3.86 -2.23 -31.66
C LYS A 76 3.00 -3.37 -32.19
N LYS A 77 1.81 -3.60 -31.63
CA LYS A 77 0.86 -4.60 -32.12
C LYS A 77 0.07 -4.10 -33.34
N ASP A 78 -0.17 -2.79 -33.41
CA ASP A 78 -0.95 -2.15 -34.48
C ASP A 78 -0.10 -1.78 -35.73
N VAL A 79 1.10 -2.30 -35.87
CA VAL A 79 2.03 -2.05 -36.99
C VAL A 79 1.51 -2.51 -38.36
N SER A 80 0.31 -3.12 -38.44
CA SER A 80 -0.36 -3.47 -39.71
C SER A 80 -1.09 -2.29 -40.39
N ASN A 81 -1.26 -1.13 -39.73
CA ASN A 81 -1.88 0.04 -40.33
C ASN A 81 -1.01 1.29 -40.15
N GLN A 82 -0.43 1.72 -41.26
CA GLN A 82 0.39 2.93 -41.42
C GLN A 82 -0.29 4.18 -40.83
N LYS A 83 0.02 4.53 -39.60
CA LYS A 83 0.06 5.92 -39.12
C LYS A 83 1.02 5.99 -37.93
N LYS A 84 2.13 6.70 -38.09
CA LYS A 84 2.97 7.23 -37.02
C LYS A 84 2.15 8.24 -36.21
N ASN A 85 1.25 7.75 -35.38
CA ASN A 85 0.66 8.55 -34.34
C ASN A 85 1.57 8.41 -33.13
N THR A 86 2.15 9.50 -32.65
CA THR A 86 2.74 9.60 -31.31
C THR A 86 1.73 8.97 -30.36
N THR A 87 2.12 7.84 -29.77
CA THR A 87 1.23 7.07 -28.92
C THR A 87 1.00 7.86 -27.65
N LEU A 88 -0.14 8.57 -27.58
CA LEU A 88 -0.50 9.33 -26.40
C LEU A 88 -0.91 8.35 -25.30
N VAL A 89 -0.27 8.48 -24.14
CA VAL A 89 -0.64 7.69 -22.95
C VAL A 89 -1.93 8.25 -22.38
N ASN A 90 -2.99 7.46 -22.44
CA ASN A 90 -4.33 7.83 -21.99
C ASN A 90 -4.66 7.22 -20.60
N ILE A 91 -5.81 7.56 -20.05
CA ILE A 91 -6.30 7.10 -18.75
C ILE A 91 -6.35 5.55 -18.68
N VAL A 92 -6.67 4.87 -19.79
CA VAL A 92 -6.78 3.39 -19.81
C VAL A 92 -5.41 2.74 -19.56
N HIS A 93 -4.34 3.29 -20.15
CA HIS A 93 -2.98 2.80 -19.90
C HIS A 93 -2.58 2.99 -18.43
N VAL A 94 -2.92 4.14 -17.84
CA VAL A 94 -2.65 4.43 -16.43
C VAL A 94 -3.46 3.51 -15.51
N ASP A 95 -4.73 3.29 -15.76
CA ASP A 95 -5.57 2.39 -14.97
C ASP A 95 -5.06 0.93 -15.04
N THR A 96 -4.65 0.50 -16.23
CA THR A 96 -4.05 -0.83 -16.42
C THR A 96 -2.71 -0.95 -15.68
N ALA A 97 -1.88 0.08 -15.75
CA ALA A 97 -0.61 0.13 -15.02
C ALA A 97 -0.83 0.05 -13.50
N ILE A 98 -1.78 0.82 -12.96
CA ILE A 98 -2.17 0.79 -11.56
C ILE A 98 -2.63 -0.63 -11.17
N LYS A 99 -3.55 -1.22 -11.93
CA LYS A 99 -4.04 -2.59 -11.68
C LYS A 99 -2.89 -3.61 -11.66
N GLN A 100 -1.95 -3.51 -12.59
CA GLN A 100 -0.79 -4.41 -12.62
C GLN A 100 0.16 -4.23 -11.43
N MET A 101 0.42 -2.99 -11.03
CA MET A 101 1.29 -2.69 -9.89
C MET A 101 0.66 -3.15 -8.56
N PHE A 102 -0.66 -3.00 -8.43
CA PHE A 102 -1.40 -3.43 -7.24
C PHE A 102 -2.00 -4.85 -7.36
N SER A 103 -1.56 -5.65 -8.33
CA SER A 103 -1.98 -7.05 -8.52
C SER A 103 -1.00 -8.07 -7.93
N SER A 104 -0.14 -7.68 -6.98
CA SER A 104 0.75 -8.63 -6.35
C SER A 104 -0.04 -9.76 -5.67
N ALA A 105 0.50 -10.98 -5.68
CA ALA A 105 -0.14 -12.13 -5.04
C ALA A 105 -0.44 -11.86 -3.55
N LYS A 106 0.42 -11.09 -2.87
CA LYS A 106 0.22 -10.72 -1.47
C LYS A 106 -0.97 -9.78 -1.27
N ILE A 107 -1.17 -8.81 -2.15
CA ILE A 107 -2.32 -7.91 -2.10
C ILE A 107 -3.61 -8.69 -2.37
N THR A 108 -3.59 -9.63 -3.32
CA THR A 108 -4.74 -10.49 -3.60
C THR A 108 -5.08 -11.38 -2.39
N LEU A 109 -4.08 -11.97 -1.74
CA LEU A 109 -4.26 -12.73 -0.50
C LEU A 109 -4.85 -11.86 0.62
N LEU A 110 -4.36 -10.62 0.78
CA LEU A 110 -4.89 -9.70 1.79
C LEU A 110 -6.33 -9.28 1.51
N LYS A 111 -6.72 -9.09 0.23
CA LYS A 111 -8.11 -8.81 -0.16
C LYS A 111 -9.06 -9.96 0.15
N GLN A 112 -8.58 -11.20 0.06
CA GLN A 112 -9.34 -12.40 0.36
C GLN A 112 -9.26 -12.83 1.82
N ALA A 113 -8.43 -12.15 2.61
CA ALA A 113 -8.26 -12.46 4.03
C ALA A 113 -9.54 -12.19 4.82
N SER A 114 -9.75 -12.96 5.89
CA SER A 114 -10.88 -12.77 6.80
C SER A 114 -10.85 -11.37 7.45
N LEU A 115 -12.00 -10.91 7.91
CA LEU A 115 -12.14 -9.61 8.56
C LEU A 115 -11.16 -9.45 9.74
N MET A 116 -10.95 -10.51 10.51
CA MET A 116 -10.03 -10.49 11.65
C MET A 116 -8.56 -10.43 11.23
N GLU A 117 -8.19 -11.06 10.12
CA GLU A 117 -6.86 -10.95 9.52
C GLU A 117 -6.61 -9.55 8.97
N GLN A 118 -7.62 -8.94 8.33
CA GLN A 118 -7.53 -7.55 7.87
C GLN A 118 -7.38 -6.58 9.02
N TYR A 119 -8.12 -6.76 10.14
CA TYR A 119 -7.96 -5.94 11.34
C TYR A 119 -6.62 -6.16 12.03
N PHE A 120 -6.08 -7.38 12.00
CA PHE A 120 -4.71 -7.63 12.45
C PHE A 120 -3.71 -6.82 11.64
N MET A 121 -3.78 -6.87 10.31
CA MET A 121 -2.88 -6.11 9.43
C MET A 121 -3.04 -4.60 9.62
N LYS A 122 -4.27 -4.11 9.80
CA LYS A 122 -4.55 -2.71 10.13
C LYS A 122 -3.95 -2.29 11.47
N SER A 123 -3.98 -3.16 12.47
CA SER A 123 -3.35 -2.92 13.78
C SER A 123 -1.83 -2.79 13.66
N VAL A 124 -1.20 -3.64 12.85
CA VAL A 124 0.24 -3.57 12.57
C VAL A 124 0.58 -2.25 11.88
N LEU A 125 -0.20 -1.87 10.86
CA LEU A 125 0.00 -0.62 10.12
C LEU A 125 -0.09 0.60 11.04
N ASN A 126 -1.14 0.69 11.86
CA ASN A 126 -1.32 1.78 12.82
C ASN A 126 -0.12 1.90 13.78
N LEU A 127 0.40 0.77 14.26
CA LEU A 127 1.56 0.76 15.16
C LEU A 127 2.83 1.22 14.44
N PHE A 128 3.02 0.85 13.18
CA PHE A 128 4.15 1.31 12.38
C PHE A 128 4.08 2.82 12.12
N GLN A 129 2.90 3.34 11.78
CA GLN A 129 2.69 4.78 11.59
C GLN A 129 2.92 5.56 12.89
N LYS A 130 2.43 5.06 14.04
CA LYS A 130 2.65 5.68 15.35
C LYS A 130 4.11 5.66 15.81
N SER A 131 4.83 4.56 15.55
CA SER A 131 6.19 4.36 16.04
C SER A 131 7.28 4.83 15.07
N GLY A 132 6.96 4.92 13.76
CA GLY A 132 7.94 5.13 12.70
C GLY A 132 8.92 3.97 12.52
N ILE A 133 8.60 2.78 13.04
CA ILE A 133 9.44 1.57 12.98
C ILE A 133 8.62 0.43 12.41
N GLU A 134 9.12 -0.24 11.39
CA GLU A 134 8.47 -1.38 10.72
C GLU A 134 8.58 -2.70 11.50
N GLU A 135 8.65 -2.61 12.81
CA GLU A 135 8.79 -3.74 13.72
C GLU A 135 8.00 -3.48 15.00
N THR A 136 7.22 -4.46 15.44
CA THR A 136 6.45 -4.38 16.68
C THR A 136 6.37 -5.74 17.37
N THR A 137 5.85 -5.78 18.60
CA THR A 137 5.64 -7.02 19.34
C THR A 137 4.20 -7.49 19.23
N LEU A 138 3.99 -8.80 19.29
CA LEU A 138 2.67 -9.42 19.18
C LEU A 138 1.69 -8.92 20.26
N ASN A 139 2.19 -8.62 21.47
CA ASN A 139 1.35 -8.07 22.54
C ASN A 139 0.81 -6.67 22.20
N LYS A 140 1.64 -5.79 21.64
CA LYS A 140 1.18 -4.45 21.20
C LYS A 140 0.16 -4.55 20.07
N ILE A 141 0.34 -5.51 19.14
CA ILE A 141 -0.64 -5.74 18.07
C ILE A 141 -1.96 -6.20 18.66
N PHE A 142 -1.95 -7.07 19.68
CA PHE A 142 -3.16 -7.54 20.34
C PHE A 142 -3.93 -6.39 21.02
N GLU A 143 -3.23 -5.50 21.72
CA GLU A 143 -3.82 -4.31 22.35
C GLU A 143 -4.46 -3.36 21.33
N GLU A 144 -3.73 -3.06 20.24
CA GLU A 144 -4.25 -2.20 19.15
C GLU A 144 -5.41 -2.88 18.41
N HIS A 145 -5.33 -4.19 18.15
CA HIS A 145 -6.41 -4.98 17.54
C HIS A 145 -7.69 -4.94 18.40
N THR A 146 -7.55 -5.09 19.71
CA THR A 146 -8.68 -4.99 20.63
C THR A 146 -9.31 -3.60 20.57
N THR A 147 -8.50 -2.55 20.49
CA THR A 147 -8.96 -1.17 20.35
C THR A 147 -9.73 -0.96 19.05
N ILE A 148 -9.23 -1.47 17.94
CA ILE A 148 -9.91 -1.39 16.62
C ILE A 148 -11.22 -2.16 16.63
N CYS A 149 -11.25 -3.36 17.21
CA CYS A 149 -12.48 -4.16 17.32
C CYS A 149 -13.55 -3.42 18.14
N ASN A 150 -13.18 -2.85 19.29
CA ASN A 150 -14.08 -2.09 20.14
C ASN A 150 -14.62 -0.85 19.43
N PHE A 151 -13.76 -0.12 18.70
CA PHE A 151 -14.19 1.06 17.92
C PHE A 151 -15.21 0.71 16.84
N ASN A 152 -15.07 -0.46 16.20
CA ASN A 152 -16.01 -0.94 15.18
C ASN A 152 -17.19 -1.74 15.76
N SER A 153 -17.36 -1.77 17.09
CA SER A 153 -18.42 -2.53 17.77
C SER A 153 -18.40 -4.04 17.44
N ILE A 154 -17.22 -4.59 17.17
CA ILE A 154 -17.02 -5.99 16.86
C ILE A 154 -16.42 -6.69 18.07
N LYS A 155 -16.86 -7.91 18.35
CA LYS A 155 -16.31 -8.72 19.44
C LYS A 155 -14.83 -8.99 19.21
N SER A 156 -13.99 -8.57 20.15
CA SER A 156 -12.55 -8.81 20.12
C SER A 156 -12.24 -10.32 20.26
N LEU A 157 -11.14 -10.74 19.62
CA LEU A 157 -10.66 -12.10 19.73
C LEU A 157 -10.06 -12.38 21.12
N ASN A 158 -10.18 -13.61 21.58
CA ASN A 158 -9.38 -14.07 22.71
C ASN A 158 -7.93 -14.32 22.27
N ARG A 159 -7.00 -14.47 23.21
CA ARG A 159 -5.56 -14.62 22.92
C ARG A 159 -5.25 -15.82 22.03
N THR A 160 -5.94 -16.95 22.21
CA THR A 160 -5.75 -18.17 21.40
C THR A 160 -6.20 -17.96 19.95
N GLN A 161 -7.39 -17.35 19.76
CA GLN A 161 -7.91 -17.03 18.43
C GLN A 161 -7.00 -16.03 17.72
N PHE A 162 -6.50 -15.03 18.43
CA PHE A 162 -5.56 -14.04 17.89
C PHE A 162 -4.25 -14.68 17.43
N LEU A 163 -3.72 -15.66 18.19
CA LEU A 163 -2.55 -16.42 17.78
C LEU A 163 -2.81 -17.26 16.52
N ASN A 164 -4.00 -17.85 16.38
CA ASN A 164 -4.37 -18.59 15.18
C ASN A 164 -4.40 -17.65 13.94
N VAL A 165 -4.96 -16.45 14.07
CA VAL A 165 -4.91 -15.43 13.02
C VAL A 165 -3.47 -15.05 12.67
N CYS A 166 -2.62 -14.84 13.68
CA CYS A 166 -1.21 -14.57 13.48
C CYS A 166 -0.50 -15.71 12.72
N CYS A 167 -0.75 -16.97 13.08
CA CYS A 167 -0.19 -18.14 12.41
C CYS A 167 -0.67 -18.26 10.96
N SER A 168 -1.95 -17.98 10.69
CA SER A 168 -2.51 -17.97 9.32
C SER A 168 -1.79 -16.93 8.44
N LEU A 169 -1.63 -15.70 8.95
CA LEU A 169 -0.91 -14.63 8.24
C LEU A 169 0.58 -14.93 8.05
N ALA A 170 1.22 -15.59 9.00
CA ALA A 170 2.59 -16.04 8.87
C ALA A 170 2.75 -17.16 7.83
N SER A 171 1.81 -18.11 7.78
CA SER A 171 1.77 -19.18 6.79
C SER A 171 1.61 -18.67 5.37
N SER A 172 0.78 -17.65 5.19
CA SER A 172 0.62 -16.94 3.90
C SER A 172 1.77 -15.97 3.58
N LYS A 173 2.79 -15.88 4.45
CA LYS A 173 3.96 -14.99 4.31
C LYS A 173 3.62 -13.50 4.18
N LEU A 174 2.48 -13.09 4.69
CA LEU A 174 2.11 -11.67 4.77
C LEU A 174 2.87 -10.98 5.91
N ILE A 175 3.16 -11.71 6.98
CA ILE A 175 3.99 -11.27 8.10
C ILE A 175 5.17 -12.22 8.32
N LEU A 176 6.21 -11.71 8.93
CA LEU A 176 7.39 -12.45 9.36
C LEU A 176 7.46 -12.42 10.89
N LEU A 177 7.63 -13.59 11.49
CA LEU A 177 7.73 -13.77 12.93
C LEU A 177 9.19 -14.08 13.28
N GLU A 178 9.78 -13.32 14.18
CA GLU A 178 11.09 -13.66 14.73
C GLU A 178 10.91 -14.66 15.89
N PRO A 179 11.71 -15.73 15.94
CA PRO A 179 11.61 -16.71 17.02
C PRO A 179 11.90 -16.05 18.37
N SER A 180 11.06 -16.32 19.37
CA SER A 180 11.22 -15.83 20.74
C SER A 180 10.80 -16.90 21.72
N LYS A 181 11.45 -16.92 22.90
CA LYS A 181 11.07 -17.83 24.02
C LYS A 181 9.66 -17.54 24.54
N ASN A 182 9.23 -16.27 24.45
CA ASN A 182 7.89 -15.85 24.85
C ASN A 182 7.11 -15.41 23.60
N ILE A 183 6.03 -16.12 23.28
CA ILE A 183 5.19 -15.87 22.10
C ILE A 183 4.68 -14.41 22.05
N TYR A 184 4.30 -13.84 23.18
CA TYR A 184 3.75 -12.46 23.22
C TYR A 184 4.80 -11.36 23.02
N LEU A 185 6.05 -11.66 23.28
CA LEU A 185 7.19 -10.77 23.04
C LEU A 185 7.80 -11.00 21.65
N GLN A 186 7.26 -11.94 20.89
CA GLN A 186 7.69 -12.22 19.54
C GLN A 186 7.55 -10.97 18.67
N ARG A 187 8.59 -10.68 17.90
CA ARG A 187 8.61 -9.55 16.98
C ARG A 187 7.94 -9.91 15.68
N VAL A 188 7.16 -8.97 15.19
CA VAL A 188 6.40 -9.08 13.95
C VAL A 188 6.86 -8.01 13.00
N ARG A 189 7.16 -8.40 11.77
CA ARG A 189 7.44 -7.50 10.64
C ARG A 189 6.48 -7.80 9.52
N CYS A 190 6.11 -6.78 8.75
CA CYS A 190 5.37 -7.01 7.50
C CYS A 190 6.32 -7.45 6.38
N ASN A 191 5.83 -8.34 5.53
CA ASN A 191 6.52 -8.78 4.31
C ASN A 191 5.95 -8.08 3.07
N MET A 192 5.39 -6.89 3.25
CA MET A 192 4.85 -6.03 2.19
C MET A 192 4.91 -4.57 2.66
N ASN A 193 4.86 -3.66 1.70
CA ASN A 193 4.91 -2.23 1.98
C ASN A 193 3.64 -1.77 2.69
N THR A 194 3.77 -0.74 3.53
CA THR A 194 2.64 -0.12 4.25
C THR A 194 1.52 0.31 3.31
N ASP A 195 1.87 0.91 2.18
CA ASP A 195 0.93 1.38 1.16
C ASP A 195 0.14 0.24 0.49
N ASP A 196 0.79 -0.91 0.28
CA ASP A 196 0.14 -2.09 -0.29
C ASP A 196 -0.86 -2.70 0.68
N ILE A 197 -0.57 -2.62 2.00
CA ILE A 197 -1.49 -3.04 3.06
C ILE A 197 -2.72 -2.12 3.08
N ASP A 198 -2.51 -0.80 3.07
CA ASP A 198 -3.60 0.19 3.04
C ASP A 198 -4.48 0.00 1.80
N TYR A 199 -3.88 -0.14 0.63
CA TYR A 199 -4.61 -0.40 -0.60
C TYR A 199 -5.43 -1.69 -0.54
N GLY A 200 -4.84 -2.78 -0.04
CA GLY A 200 -5.50 -4.08 0.09
C GLY A 200 -6.73 -4.01 1.00
N ILE A 201 -6.60 -3.41 2.18
CA ILE A 201 -7.67 -3.28 3.17
C ILE A 201 -8.80 -2.35 2.68
N ASN A 202 -8.45 -1.17 2.14
CA ASN A 202 -9.43 -0.19 1.68
C ASN A 202 -10.25 -0.70 0.49
N THR A 203 -9.62 -1.48 -0.40
CA THR A 203 -10.32 -2.08 -1.54
C THR A 203 -11.29 -3.17 -1.10
N SER A 204 -10.95 -3.96 -0.08
CA SER A 204 -11.82 -5.01 0.48
C SER A 204 -13.07 -4.41 1.15
N ASN A 205 -12.90 -3.34 1.91
CA ASN A 205 -14.01 -2.64 2.57
C ASN A 205 -15.01 -2.02 1.59
N ASN A 206 -14.55 -1.57 0.42
CA ASN A 206 -15.41 -1.00 -0.61
C ASN A 206 -16.23 -2.09 -1.37
N ASN A 207 -15.72 -3.30 -1.47
CA ASN A 207 -16.45 -4.42 -2.09
C ASN A 207 -17.56 -4.92 -1.18
N ASN A 208 -17.31 -5.06 0.11
CA ASN A 208 -18.30 -5.51 1.08
C ASN A 208 -19.48 -4.52 1.25
N ARG A 209 -19.28 -3.21 1.01
CA ARG A 209 -20.36 -2.20 1.04
C ARG A 209 -21.22 -2.15 -0.21
N LYS A 210 -20.87 -2.86 -1.28
CA LYS A 210 -21.65 -2.93 -2.51
C LYS A 210 -22.54 -4.17 -2.58
N GLU A 211 -22.37 -5.10 -1.66
CA GLU A 211 -23.14 -6.35 -1.56
C GLU A 211 -24.25 -6.27 -0.48
N GLU A 212 -24.30 -5.17 0.28
CA GLU A 212 -25.42 -4.79 1.15
C GLU A 212 -26.32 -3.75 0.45
#